data_245fe68e10983532dee4532e3714a671
#
_entry.id   245fe68e10983532dee4532e3714a671
#
_cell.length_a   1.000
_cell.length_b   1.000
_cell.length_c   1.000
_cell.angle_alpha   90.00
_cell.angle_beta   90.00
_cell.angle_gamma   90.00
#
_symmetry.space_group_name_H-M   'P 1'
#
loop_
_entity.id
_entity.type
_entity.pdbx_description
1 polymer ?
#
loop_
_entity_poly.entity_id
_entity_poly.type
_entity_poly.pdbx_seq_one_letter_code
_entity_poly.pdbx_strand_id
1 'polypeptide(L)'
;VKRIAGLLLVVVSSVSVLEGDVVRAAWAAAEEPLDINIADESAIGAGKDLEFAEKERFDIKRKREEVLTMVDETIAFIEKKTFNEAMDYINHTRNFKHGELYPFVYDDKGVCLAHGEDPNMVWWDMSQVKDSFGDPFIMEMIKKAETGGGWHTYQWRDSSKTSYVKMMVKDGQKLMIGSGFYPHSKADAVVSLVKGAAAYFNDRIAKGVRPVEIVSNFNYPLGAFTNGDLFLFALNKDIIVLANNNTPSEAGQNYSEAKDDKGAFFLRNMVSAMKDVPVGEGRWFDYQWFGASKLSYMERVVDSEGLSYFIGCGYNPTVDREAAVELVKRGYQFMKAHGRTSIVDAINDQTQMKFKNGPLSLFIYDYKGVPIAYGSNTGLVGKNLIDLKDESGRYMVREIIQKAKDEGAGWLDFRWRKSFLSMYIEDIDLGSEKFIIGTGIYPLTKESTMVLMVKSAKGFFKTNSDEDAFREFVDPKSTFIRGDMGIFVIDTDGICYADRDRFDLIWKDLSGEKDDDGKLYFKAMINAAKMGPAKVMYKKNNARKVAYIESIKKGDKTYIIGSSFYP
;
A
#
# COMPACT_ATOMS: atom_id res chain seq x y z
N VAL A 1 -6.38 28.38 27.08
CA VAL A 1 -6.51 27.01 26.57
C VAL A 1 -7.48 26.94 25.37
N LYS A 2 -8.51 27.80 25.29
CA LYS A 2 -9.46 27.81 24.14
C LYS A 2 -8.99 28.59 22.89
N ARG A 3 -7.86 29.26 22.91
CA ARG A 3 -7.34 30.04 21.77
C ARG A 3 -6.25 29.33 20.93
N ILE A 4 -5.74 28.20 21.38
CA ILE A 4 -4.71 27.42 20.66
C ILE A 4 -5.33 26.37 19.73
N ALA A 5 -6.54 25.91 19.98
CA ALA A 5 -7.26 24.96 19.12
C ALA A 5 -7.77 25.56 17.80
N GLY A 6 -7.96 26.89 17.73
CA GLY A 6 -8.44 27.56 16.51
C GLY A 6 -7.35 27.85 15.46
N LEU A 7 -6.07 27.85 15.86
CA LEU A 7 -4.97 28.14 14.93
C LEU A 7 -4.47 26.87 14.19
N LEU A 8 -4.70 25.68 14.76
CA LEU A 8 -4.29 24.43 14.13
C LEU A 8 -5.24 24.00 12.99
N LEU A 9 -6.50 24.43 13.01
CA LEU A 9 -7.48 24.04 11.97
C LEU A 9 -7.37 24.89 10.69
N VAL A 10 -6.82 26.09 10.77
CA VAL A 10 -6.66 26.98 9.61
C VAL A 10 -5.37 26.67 8.82
N VAL A 11 -4.36 26.08 9.46
CA VAL A 11 -3.11 25.69 8.78
C VAL A 11 -3.29 24.39 8.01
N VAL A 12 -4.17 23.49 8.44
CA VAL A 12 -4.42 22.19 7.76
C VAL A 12 -5.21 22.35 6.47
N SER A 13 -6.07 23.39 6.34
CA SER A 13 -6.89 23.58 5.13
C SER A 13 -6.16 24.34 4.00
N SER A 14 -5.05 25.02 4.27
CA SER A 14 -4.29 25.76 3.25
C SER A 14 -3.09 24.98 2.68
N VAL A 15 -2.63 23.93 3.36
CA VAL A 15 -1.50 23.08 2.91
C VAL A 15 -1.96 22.00 1.92
N SER A 16 -3.21 21.55 2.01
CA SER A 16 -3.74 20.45 1.17
C SER A 16 -3.91 20.78 -0.32
N VAL A 17 -3.94 22.06 -0.70
CA VAL A 17 -4.15 22.48 -2.10
C VAL A 17 -2.81 22.65 -2.86
N LEU A 18 -1.70 22.92 -2.14
CA LEU A 18 -0.40 23.12 -2.77
C LEU A 18 0.44 21.83 -2.93
N GLU A 19 0.10 20.77 -2.19
CA GLU A 19 0.81 19.49 -2.25
C GLU A 19 0.49 18.66 -3.50
N GLY A 20 -0.68 18.85 -4.11
CA GLY A 20 -1.11 18.10 -5.29
C GLY A 20 -0.23 18.32 -6.53
N ASP A 21 0.26 19.54 -6.73
CA ASP A 21 1.01 19.87 -7.95
C ASP A 21 2.45 19.35 -7.95
N VAL A 22 2.98 19.04 -6.80
CA VAL A 22 4.38 18.67 -6.62
C VAL A 22 4.59 17.15 -6.64
N VAL A 23 3.67 16.40 -6.09
CA VAL A 23 3.63 14.93 -6.22
C VAL A 23 3.47 14.53 -7.70
N ARG A 24 2.84 15.35 -8.51
CA ARG A 24 2.72 15.26 -9.96
C ARG A 24 4.02 15.08 -10.73
N ALA A 25 5.01 15.96 -10.49
CA ALA A 25 6.29 15.90 -11.18
C ALA A 25 7.07 14.62 -10.81
N ALA A 26 6.81 14.12 -9.63
CA ALA A 26 7.46 12.97 -9.03
C ALA A 26 7.11 11.64 -9.68
N TRP A 27 5.85 11.48 -10.03
CA TRP A 27 5.36 10.24 -10.65
C TRP A 27 5.72 10.20 -12.14
N ALA A 28 5.85 11.35 -12.78
CA ALA A 28 6.30 11.45 -14.16
C ALA A 28 7.76 11.02 -14.36
N ALA A 29 8.61 11.22 -13.33
CA ALA A 29 10.02 10.82 -13.36
C ALA A 29 10.24 9.31 -13.10
N ALA A 30 9.20 8.55 -12.72
CA ALA A 30 9.27 7.10 -12.50
C ALA A 30 9.26 6.28 -13.82
N GLU A 31 9.61 6.89 -14.94
CA GLU A 31 9.46 6.32 -16.29
C GLU A 31 10.59 5.40 -16.74
N GLU A 32 11.72 5.36 -16.04
CA GLU A 32 12.80 4.48 -16.42
C GLU A 32 12.68 3.10 -15.77
N PRO A 33 13.14 2.03 -16.47
CA PRO A 33 13.16 0.70 -15.88
C PRO A 33 13.94 0.73 -14.58
N LEU A 34 13.38 0.14 -13.53
CA LEU A 34 14.03 -0.08 -12.24
C LEU A 34 15.36 -0.82 -12.47
N ASP A 35 16.44 -0.08 -12.70
CA ASP A 35 17.77 -0.63 -12.70
C ASP A 35 18.20 -0.78 -11.24
N ILE A 36 17.93 -1.98 -10.68
CA ILE A 36 18.48 -2.38 -9.39
C ILE A 36 19.93 -2.74 -9.63
N ASN A 37 20.80 -1.75 -9.64
CA ASN A 37 22.23 -1.99 -9.65
C ASN A 37 22.63 -2.32 -8.22
N ILE A 38 22.73 -3.63 -7.93
CA ILE A 38 23.20 -4.13 -6.64
C ILE A 38 24.71 -3.88 -6.59
N ALA A 39 25.14 -3.00 -5.69
CA ALA A 39 26.55 -2.77 -5.46
C ALA A 39 27.22 -4.03 -4.91
N ASP A 40 28.28 -4.45 -5.58
CA ASP A 40 29.28 -5.46 -5.23
C ASP A 40 28.81 -6.68 -4.41
N GLU A 41 28.87 -7.86 -5.03
CA GLU A 41 28.46 -9.17 -4.49
C GLU A 41 29.10 -9.54 -3.14
N SER A 42 30.16 -8.85 -2.72
CA SER A 42 30.88 -9.11 -1.46
C SER A 42 30.17 -8.59 -0.19
N ALA A 43 29.12 -7.76 -0.34
CA ALA A 43 28.37 -7.18 0.77
C ALA A 43 27.05 -7.91 1.06
N ILE A 44 26.72 -8.98 0.32
CA ILE A 44 25.41 -9.61 0.31
C ILE A 44 25.38 -10.82 1.23
N GLY A 45 24.68 -10.70 2.32
CA GLY A 45 24.31 -11.83 3.18
C GLY A 45 23.00 -12.46 2.73
N ALA A 46 23.09 -13.69 2.25
CA ALA A 46 22.03 -14.69 2.08
C ALA A 46 21.00 -14.52 0.93
N GLY A 47 21.13 -15.43 -0.04
CA GLY A 47 20.44 -15.58 -1.32
C GLY A 47 18.90 -15.52 -1.39
N LYS A 48 18.16 -15.57 -0.28
CA LYS A 48 16.68 -15.56 -0.31
C LYS A 48 16.06 -14.18 -0.56
N ASP A 49 16.67 -13.12 -0.04
CA ASP A 49 16.15 -11.75 -0.16
C ASP A 49 16.41 -11.18 -1.56
N LEU A 50 17.54 -11.59 -2.15
CA LEU A 50 17.87 -11.28 -3.55
C LEU A 50 16.98 -12.04 -4.53
N GLU A 51 16.72 -13.32 -4.29
CA GLU A 51 15.81 -14.13 -5.11
C GLU A 51 14.41 -13.52 -5.14
N PHE A 52 13.93 -12.96 -4.02
CA PHE A 52 12.64 -12.26 -3.95
C PHE A 52 12.65 -10.96 -4.78
N ALA A 53 13.68 -10.14 -4.64
CA ALA A 53 13.81 -8.88 -5.39
C ALA A 53 13.97 -9.11 -6.91
N GLU A 54 14.74 -10.13 -7.30
CA GLU A 54 14.90 -10.52 -8.71
C GLU A 54 13.59 -11.05 -9.31
N LYS A 55 12.83 -11.84 -8.55
CA LYS A 55 11.52 -12.33 -8.98
C LYS A 55 10.53 -11.18 -9.20
N GLU A 56 10.45 -10.22 -8.29
CA GLU A 56 9.60 -9.04 -8.45
C GLU A 56 10.00 -8.22 -9.69
N ARG A 57 11.29 -8.00 -9.91
CA ARG A 57 11.82 -7.31 -11.09
C ARG A 57 11.42 -8.01 -12.40
N PHE A 58 11.51 -9.33 -12.43
CA PHE A 58 11.12 -10.14 -13.57
C PHE A 58 9.62 -10.01 -13.86
N ASP A 59 8.78 -10.04 -12.83
CA ASP A 59 7.34 -9.93 -12.95
C ASP A 59 6.90 -8.56 -13.49
N ILE A 60 7.53 -7.46 -13.06
CA ILE A 60 7.26 -6.11 -13.56
C ILE A 60 7.67 -5.97 -15.04
N LYS A 61 8.84 -6.47 -15.41
CA LYS A 61 9.30 -6.45 -16.80
C LYS A 61 8.31 -7.18 -17.70
N ARG A 62 7.90 -8.38 -17.31
CA ARG A 62 6.91 -9.18 -18.04
C ARG A 62 5.58 -8.43 -18.18
N LYS A 63 5.07 -7.82 -17.09
CA LYS A 63 3.81 -7.04 -17.13
C LYS A 63 3.90 -5.83 -18.04
N ARG A 64 5.03 -5.13 -18.10
CA ARG A 64 5.26 -4.05 -19.03
C ARG A 64 5.21 -4.53 -20.50
N GLU A 65 5.83 -5.66 -20.79
CA GLU A 65 5.80 -6.28 -22.13
C GLU A 65 4.35 -6.66 -22.54
N GLU A 66 3.58 -7.23 -21.62
CA GLU A 66 2.16 -7.57 -21.84
C GLU A 66 1.30 -6.31 -22.10
N VAL A 67 1.54 -5.21 -21.39
CA VAL A 67 0.84 -3.93 -21.60
C VAL A 67 1.15 -3.33 -22.98
N LEU A 68 2.43 -3.30 -23.38
CA LEU A 68 2.82 -2.81 -24.71
C LEU A 68 2.16 -3.62 -25.83
N THR A 69 2.18 -4.95 -25.70
CA THR A 69 1.51 -5.87 -26.63
C THR A 69 0.01 -5.55 -26.72
N MET A 70 -0.67 -5.41 -25.61
CA MET A 70 -2.11 -5.10 -25.56
C MET A 70 -2.44 -3.75 -26.23
N VAL A 71 -1.63 -2.72 -26.01
CA VAL A 71 -1.84 -1.40 -26.64
C VAL A 71 -1.66 -1.50 -28.16
N ASP A 72 -0.60 -2.16 -28.63
CA ASP A 72 -0.34 -2.31 -30.06
C ASP A 72 -1.39 -3.20 -30.75
N GLU A 73 -1.84 -4.29 -30.12
CA GLU A 73 -2.95 -5.13 -30.62
C GLU A 73 -4.27 -4.35 -30.69
N THR A 74 -4.55 -3.51 -29.70
CA THR A 74 -5.75 -2.67 -29.67
C THR A 74 -5.72 -1.64 -30.80
N ILE A 75 -4.59 -0.99 -31.02
CA ILE A 75 -4.40 -0.06 -32.15
C ILE A 75 -4.63 -0.78 -33.47
N ALA A 76 -3.97 -1.92 -33.70
CA ALA A 76 -4.10 -2.69 -34.94
C ALA A 76 -5.55 -3.20 -35.15
N PHE A 77 -6.29 -3.46 -34.10
CA PHE A 77 -7.71 -3.82 -34.18
C PHE A 77 -8.58 -2.61 -34.59
N ILE A 78 -8.38 -1.45 -33.95
CA ILE A 78 -9.11 -0.20 -34.29
C ILE A 78 -8.86 0.20 -35.77
N GLU A 79 -7.63 0.04 -36.27
CA GLU A 79 -7.30 0.32 -37.67
C GLU A 79 -8.13 -0.52 -38.66
N LYS A 80 -8.39 -1.79 -38.32
CA LYS A 80 -9.09 -2.75 -39.21
C LYS A 80 -10.61 -2.66 -39.15
N LYS A 81 -11.19 -1.96 -38.20
CA LYS A 81 -12.64 -1.88 -37.96
C LYS A 81 -13.16 -0.46 -38.18
N THR A 82 -14.47 -0.32 -38.32
CA THR A 82 -15.10 0.99 -38.18
C THR A 82 -14.96 1.47 -36.73
N PHE A 83 -15.01 2.78 -36.52
CA PHE A 83 -14.90 3.36 -35.17
C PHE A 83 -15.92 2.75 -34.20
N ASN A 84 -17.20 2.72 -34.60
CA ASN A 84 -18.26 2.20 -33.73
C ASN A 84 -18.09 0.70 -33.41
N GLU A 85 -17.77 -0.12 -34.40
CA GLU A 85 -17.50 -1.54 -34.19
C GLU A 85 -16.33 -1.78 -33.23
N ALA A 86 -15.26 -0.98 -33.35
CA ALA A 86 -14.10 -1.13 -32.50
C ALA A 86 -14.41 -0.75 -31.03
N MET A 87 -15.10 0.39 -30.80
CA MET A 87 -15.48 0.84 -29.46
C MET A 87 -16.47 -0.13 -28.81
N ASP A 88 -17.49 -0.55 -29.54
CA ASP A 88 -18.47 -1.53 -29.05
C ASP A 88 -17.80 -2.87 -28.66
N TYR A 89 -16.91 -3.35 -29.51
CA TYR A 89 -16.18 -4.59 -29.26
C TYR A 89 -15.29 -4.49 -28.01
N ILE A 90 -14.54 -3.40 -27.81
CA ILE A 90 -13.70 -3.20 -26.63
C ILE A 90 -14.56 -3.14 -25.36
N ASN A 91 -15.72 -2.50 -25.41
CA ASN A 91 -16.62 -2.32 -24.27
C ASN A 91 -17.32 -3.63 -23.84
N HIS A 92 -17.66 -4.50 -24.77
CA HIS A 92 -18.53 -5.64 -24.49
C HIS A 92 -17.85 -7.01 -24.61
N THR A 93 -16.63 -7.08 -25.20
CA THR A 93 -15.90 -8.34 -25.32
C THR A 93 -14.81 -8.51 -24.25
N ARG A 94 -14.61 -9.75 -23.85
CA ARG A 94 -13.49 -10.11 -22.96
C ARG A 94 -12.22 -10.51 -23.71
N ASN A 95 -12.22 -10.48 -25.03
CA ASN A 95 -11.10 -10.96 -25.84
C ASN A 95 -9.83 -10.09 -25.66
N PHE A 96 -10.01 -8.80 -25.35
CA PHE A 96 -8.90 -7.91 -25.01
C PHE A 96 -8.55 -7.87 -23.53
N LYS A 97 -9.22 -8.66 -22.69
CA LYS A 97 -8.87 -8.73 -21.26
C LYS A 97 -7.90 -9.87 -21.02
N HIS A 98 -6.80 -9.54 -20.34
CA HIS A 98 -5.83 -10.52 -19.88
C HIS A 98 -5.51 -10.23 -18.40
N GLY A 99 -6.16 -10.96 -17.50
CA GLY A 99 -6.05 -10.69 -16.08
C GLY A 99 -6.58 -9.31 -15.69
N GLU A 100 -5.72 -8.53 -15.07
CA GLU A 100 -5.98 -7.13 -14.70
C GLU A 100 -5.78 -6.16 -15.86
N LEU A 101 -5.18 -6.61 -16.98
CA LEU A 101 -4.92 -5.80 -18.13
C LEU A 101 -6.18 -5.67 -19.00
N TYR A 102 -6.48 -4.47 -19.39
CA TYR A 102 -7.58 -4.14 -20.28
C TYR A 102 -7.28 -2.85 -21.03
N PRO A 103 -7.74 -2.69 -22.29
CA PRO A 103 -7.56 -1.47 -23.03
C PRO A 103 -8.58 -0.42 -22.58
N PHE A 104 -8.17 0.84 -22.66
CA PHE A 104 -9.05 1.99 -22.57
C PHE A 104 -8.76 2.97 -23.72
N VAL A 105 -9.78 3.67 -24.16
CA VAL A 105 -9.71 4.64 -25.26
C VAL A 105 -10.36 5.94 -24.83
N TYR A 106 -9.61 7.03 -24.95
CA TYR A 106 -10.11 8.40 -24.71
C TYR A 106 -9.89 9.24 -25.96
N ASP A 107 -10.74 10.24 -26.18
CA ASP A 107 -10.44 11.28 -27.15
C ASP A 107 -9.39 12.28 -26.61
N ASP A 108 -8.97 13.21 -27.44
CA ASP A 108 -7.99 14.24 -27.09
C ASP A 108 -8.53 15.30 -26.11
N LYS A 109 -9.81 15.22 -25.71
CA LYS A 109 -10.46 16.08 -24.72
C LYS A 109 -10.63 15.40 -23.38
N GLY A 110 -10.36 14.10 -23.28
CA GLY A 110 -10.51 13.31 -22.06
C GLY A 110 -11.85 12.62 -21.91
N VAL A 111 -12.67 12.55 -22.96
CA VAL A 111 -13.90 11.76 -22.94
C VAL A 111 -13.59 10.28 -23.14
N CYS A 112 -14.09 9.42 -22.27
CA CYS A 112 -13.94 7.99 -22.39
C CYS A 112 -14.80 7.44 -23.53
N LEU A 113 -14.19 6.81 -24.52
CA LEU A 113 -14.86 6.22 -25.68
C LEU A 113 -15.00 4.70 -25.56
N ALA A 114 -14.02 4.06 -24.91
CA ALA A 114 -14.09 2.65 -24.58
C ALA A 114 -13.29 2.35 -23.31
N HIS A 115 -13.80 1.41 -22.50
CA HIS A 115 -13.15 0.96 -21.27
C HIS A 115 -13.39 -0.54 -21.04
N GLY A 116 -12.38 -1.34 -21.34
CA GLY A 116 -12.48 -2.79 -21.33
C GLY A 116 -12.86 -3.42 -19.99
N GLU A 117 -12.72 -2.73 -18.88
CA GLU A 117 -13.12 -3.22 -17.55
C GLU A 117 -14.48 -2.70 -17.09
N ASP A 118 -14.75 -1.42 -17.30
CA ASP A 118 -15.96 -0.76 -16.81
C ASP A 118 -16.65 0.05 -17.93
N PRO A 119 -17.55 -0.58 -18.68
CA PRO A 119 -18.28 0.10 -19.75
C PRO A 119 -19.16 1.29 -19.28
N ASN A 120 -19.47 1.38 -17.98
CA ASN A 120 -20.24 2.50 -17.45
C ASN A 120 -19.46 3.82 -17.49
N MET A 121 -18.13 3.77 -17.65
CA MET A 121 -17.31 4.96 -17.81
C MET A 121 -17.41 5.58 -19.22
N VAL A 122 -17.97 4.87 -20.19
CA VAL A 122 -18.10 5.36 -21.58
C VAL A 122 -18.96 6.62 -21.61
N TRP A 123 -18.48 7.61 -22.35
CA TRP A 123 -19.01 8.97 -22.46
C TRP A 123 -18.80 9.87 -21.24
N TRP A 124 -18.10 9.41 -20.21
CA TRP A 124 -17.73 10.31 -19.12
C TRP A 124 -16.57 11.22 -19.54
N ASP A 125 -16.73 12.51 -19.25
CA ASP A 125 -15.64 13.48 -19.33
C ASP A 125 -14.74 13.34 -18.10
N MET A 126 -13.54 12.80 -18.32
CA MET A 126 -12.54 12.56 -17.29
C MET A 126 -11.49 13.67 -17.22
N SER A 127 -11.64 14.75 -18.01
CA SER A 127 -10.64 15.83 -18.11
C SER A 127 -10.36 16.53 -16.79
N GLN A 128 -11.35 16.61 -15.92
CA GLN A 128 -11.25 17.24 -14.59
C GLN A 128 -11.09 16.24 -13.45
N VAL A 129 -11.10 14.95 -13.77
CA VAL A 129 -10.94 13.91 -12.72
C VAL A 129 -9.48 13.87 -12.29
N LYS A 130 -9.29 13.96 -10.98
CA LYS A 130 -7.97 13.95 -10.35
C LYS A 130 -7.81 12.70 -9.50
N ASP A 131 -6.60 12.21 -9.44
CA ASP A 131 -6.22 11.16 -8.50
C ASP A 131 -6.14 11.67 -7.04
N SER A 132 -5.77 10.81 -6.09
CA SER A 132 -5.67 11.18 -4.67
C SER A 132 -4.56 12.20 -4.37
N PHE A 133 -3.65 12.44 -5.31
CA PHE A 133 -2.61 13.47 -5.22
C PHE A 133 -3.00 14.78 -5.91
N GLY A 134 -4.18 14.81 -6.54
CA GLY A 134 -4.67 15.97 -7.28
C GLY A 134 -4.23 16.01 -8.75
N ASP A 135 -3.66 14.94 -9.27
CA ASP A 135 -3.20 14.83 -10.66
C ASP A 135 -4.39 14.61 -11.62
N PRO A 136 -4.60 15.47 -12.66
CA PRO A 136 -5.51 15.20 -13.75
C PRO A 136 -4.92 14.17 -14.72
N PHE A 137 -4.69 12.96 -14.21
CA PHE A 137 -3.92 11.88 -14.83
C PHE A 137 -4.34 11.54 -16.28
N ILE A 138 -5.63 11.68 -16.63
CA ILE A 138 -6.10 11.46 -18.02
C ILE A 138 -5.49 12.50 -18.96
N MET A 139 -5.50 13.78 -18.58
CA MET A 139 -4.94 14.85 -19.41
C MET A 139 -3.41 14.75 -19.52
N GLU A 140 -2.74 14.32 -18.45
CA GLU A 140 -1.30 14.07 -18.49
C GLU A 140 -0.96 12.86 -19.40
N MET A 141 -1.77 11.80 -19.37
CA MET A 141 -1.62 10.68 -20.30
C MET A 141 -1.86 11.08 -21.75
N ILE A 142 -2.87 11.91 -22.03
CA ILE A 142 -3.12 12.44 -23.38
C ILE A 142 -1.90 13.23 -23.88
N LYS A 143 -1.37 14.13 -23.07
CA LYS A 143 -0.18 14.91 -23.39
C LYS A 143 1.02 14.02 -23.72
N LYS A 144 1.25 12.95 -22.93
CA LYS A 144 2.30 11.95 -23.23
C LYS A 144 2.04 11.22 -24.55
N ALA A 145 0.82 10.79 -24.76
CA ALA A 145 0.45 10.11 -26.01
C ALA A 145 0.70 10.99 -27.23
N GLU A 146 0.46 12.31 -27.15
CA GLU A 146 0.74 13.28 -28.21
C GLU A 146 2.24 13.48 -28.51
N THR A 147 3.10 13.25 -27.51
CA THR A 147 4.57 13.37 -27.63
C THR A 147 5.26 12.07 -28.07
N GLY A 148 4.50 11.05 -28.48
CA GLY A 148 5.03 9.78 -29.01
C GLY A 148 4.67 8.56 -28.16
N GLY A 149 3.92 8.75 -27.09
CA GLY A 149 3.54 7.71 -26.15
C GLY A 149 4.50 7.59 -24.97
N GLY A 150 4.08 6.87 -23.93
CA GLY A 150 4.91 6.70 -22.74
C GLY A 150 4.15 6.09 -21.57
N TRP A 151 4.92 5.81 -20.53
CA TRP A 151 4.40 5.31 -19.28
C TRP A 151 3.93 6.44 -18.38
N HIS A 152 2.81 6.23 -17.69
CA HIS A 152 2.30 7.14 -16.67
C HIS A 152 1.82 6.34 -15.47
N THR A 153 2.25 6.76 -14.26
CA THR A 153 1.84 6.15 -13.00
C THR A 153 0.99 7.14 -12.22
N TYR A 154 -0.16 6.70 -11.75
CA TYR A 154 -1.16 7.51 -11.05
C TYR A 154 -1.89 6.69 -9.99
N GLN A 155 -2.60 7.35 -9.08
CA GLN A 155 -3.41 6.68 -8.08
C GLN A 155 -4.79 6.37 -8.62
N TRP A 156 -5.13 5.10 -8.60
CA TRP A 156 -6.44 4.62 -9.02
C TRP A 156 -6.94 3.55 -8.05
N ARG A 157 -8.17 3.72 -7.54
CA ARG A 157 -8.76 2.77 -6.58
C ARG A 157 -7.82 2.46 -5.40
N ASP A 158 -7.34 3.52 -4.74
CA ASP A 158 -6.45 3.47 -3.57
C ASP A 158 -5.16 2.64 -3.80
N SER A 159 -4.73 2.55 -5.05
CA SER A 159 -3.53 1.84 -5.47
C SER A 159 -2.81 2.60 -6.57
N SER A 160 -1.51 2.40 -6.65
CA SER A 160 -0.74 2.86 -7.81
C SER A 160 -1.13 2.05 -9.05
N LYS A 161 -1.38 2.71 -10.17
CA LYS A 161 -1.55 2.06 -11.48
C LYS A 161 -0.54 2.63 -12.45
N THR A 162 0.18 1.76 -13.14
CA THR A 162 1.13 2.15 -14.18
C THR A 162 0.55 1.77 -15.54
N SER A 163 0.31 2.78 -16.40
CA SER A 163 -0.27 2.59 -17.72
C SER A 163 0.68 3.09 -18.81
N TYR A 164 0.72 2.38 -19.93
CA TYR A 164 1.33 2.86 -21.16
C TYR A 164 0.25 3.41 -22.08
N VAL A 165 0.51 4.55 -22.70
CA VAL A 165 -0.43 5.21 -23.60
C VAL A 165 0.24 5.59 -24.91
N LYS A 166 -0.54 5.58 -25.99
CA LYS A 166 -0.10 5.94 -27.34
C LYS A 166 -1.23 6.64 -28.08
N MET A 167 -0.90 7.63 -28.89
CA MET A 167 -1.87 8.34 -29.72
C MET A 167 -2.00 7.67 -31.10
N MET A 168 -3.23 7.56 -31.58
CA MET A 168 -3.52 7.26 -33.01
C MET A 168 -4.56 8.24 -33.57
N VAL A 169 -4.68 8.28 -34.89
CA VAL A 169 -5.76 9.02 -35.57
C VAL A 169 -6.63 8.01 -36.32
N LYS A 170 -7.95 8.04 -36.08
CA LYS A 170 -8.93 7.24 -36.80
C LYS A 170 -10.04 8.14 -37.30
N ASP A 171 -10.29 8.10 -38.59
CA ASP A 171 -11.33 8.91 -39.29
C ASP A 171 -11.25 10.41 -38.94
N GLY A 172 -10.01 10.94 -38.79
CA GLY A 172 -9.73 12.33 -38.45
C GLY A 172 -9.84 12.66 -36.95
N GLN A 173 -10.22 11.71 -36.10
CA GLN A 173 -10.30 11.86 -34.65
C GLN A 173 -9.02 11.33 -33.99
N LYS A 174 -8.45 12.13 -33.07
CA LYS A 174 -7.34 11.70 -32.22
C LYS A 174 -7.86 10.80 -31.10
N LEU A 175 -7.24 9.66 -30.93
CA LEU A 175 -7.57 8.66 -29.89
C LEU A 175 -6.32 8.33 -29.07
N MET A 176 -6.39 8.50 -27.78
CA MET A 176 -5.41 7.95 -26.85
C MET A 176 -5.81 6.52 -26.49
N ILE A 177 -4.97 5.56 -26.81
CA ILE A 177 -5.14 4.16 -26.47
C ILE A 177 -4.17 3.83 -25.33
N GLY A 178 -4.66 3.17 -24.29
CA GLY A 178 -3.82 2.77 -23.18
C GLY A 178 -4.23 1.44 -22.55
N SER A 179 -3.32 0.87 -21.80
CA SER A 179 -3.53 -0.25 -20.88
C SER A 179 -2.55 -0.13 -19.71
N GLY A 180 -2.81 -0.80 -18.60
CA GLY A 180 -1.93 -0.71 -17.44
C GLY A 180 -2.20 -1.76 -16.39
N PHE A 181 -1.24 -1.92 -15.51
CA PHE A 181 -1.23 -2.87 -14.40
C PHE A 181 -1.04 -2.16 -13.05
N TYR A 182 -1.28 -2.90 -11.97
CA TYR A 182 -1.08 -2.42 -10.61
C TYR A 182 0.22 -3.00 -10.05
N PRO A 183 1.31 -2.21 -9.92
CA PRO A 183 2.48 -2.64 -9.17
C PRO A 183 2.10 -2.73 -7.68
N HIS A 184 2.34 -3.89 -7.06
CA HIS A 184 1.90 -4.16 -5.69
C HIS A 184 3.00 -4.70 -4.80
N SER A 185 4.24 -4.67 -5.27
CA SER A 185 5.34 -5.05 -4.43
C SER A 185 5.67 -3.93 -3.42
N LYS A 186 6.13 -4.30 -2.25
CA LYS A 186 6.58 -3.34 -1.26
C LYS A 186 7.83 -2.59 -1.75
N ALA A 187 8.66 -3.24 -2.58
CA ALA A 187 9.80 -2.61 -3.24
C ALA A 187 9.37 -1.47 -4.17
N ASP A 188 8.34 -1.67 -5.01
CA ASP A 188 7.81 -0.60 -5.87
C ASP A 188 7.24 0.56 -5.07
N ALA A 189 6.54 0.25 -3.97
CA ALA A 189 6.02 1.29 -3.08
C ALA A 189 7.14 2.12 -2.45
N VAL A 190 8.28 1.48 -2.10
CA VAL A 190 9.49 2.16 -1.60
C VAL A 190 10.06 3.09 -2.66
N VAL A 191 10.31 2.59 -3.87
CA VAL A 191 10.87 3.41 -4.96
C VAL A 191 9.94 4.58 -5.30
N SER A 192 8.65 4.32 -5.42
CA SER A 192 7.65 5.36 -5.70
C SER A 192 7.64 6.45 -4.63
N LEU A 193 7.72 6.06 -3.36
CA LEU A 193 7.72 7.00 -2.24
C LEU A 193 8.97 7.89 -2.26
N VAL A 194 10.15 7.31 -2.53
CA VAL A 194 11.41 8.06 -2.62
C VAL A 194 11.44 8.98 -3.82
N LYS A 195 11.07 8.50 -5.01
CA LYS A 195 11.00 9.33 -6.22
C LYS A 195 9.99 10.48 -6.06
N GLY A 196 8.87 10.20 -5.39
CA GLY A 196 7.89 11.20 -5.01
C GLY A 196 8.48 12.33 -4.16
N ALA A 197 9.20 11.96 -3.14
CA ALA A 197 9.85 12.92 -2.26
C ALA A 197 11.00 13.67 -2.95
N ALA A 198 11.77 13.00 -3.81
CA ALA A 198 12.86 13.62 -4.58
C ALA A 198 12.35 14.69 -5.54
N ALA A 199 11.26 14.40 -6.26
CA ALA A 199 10.69 15.41 -7.15
C ALA A 199 10.02 16.55 -6.38
N TYR A 200 9.36 16.28 -5.23
CA TYR A 200 8.90 17.32 -4.31
C TYR A 200 10.05 18.23 -3.90
N PHE A 201 11.19 17.65 -3.51
CA PHE A 201 12.39 18.40 -3.15
C PHE A 201 12.86 19.28 -4.32
N ASN A 202 13.04 18.73 -5.51
CA ASN A 202 13.52 19.42 -6.70
C ASN A 202 12.61 20.60 -7.12
N ASP A 203 11.28 20.39 -7.10
CA ASP A 203 10.32 21.46 -7.40
C ASP A 203 10.42 22.63 -6.42
N ARG A 204 10.54 22.33 -5.12
CA ARG A 204 10.66 23.36 -4.08
C ARG A 204 11.99 24.11 -4.13
N ILE A 205 13.09 23.40 -4.43
CA ILE A 205 14.39 24.05 -4.68
C ILE A 205 14.30 25.02 -5.86
N ALA A 206 13.67 24.61 -6.97
CA ALA A 206 13.47 25.47 -8.14
C ALA A 206 12.63 26.73 -7.82
N LYS A 207 11.77 26.66 -6.79
CA LYS A 207 10.98 27.80 -6.27
C LYS A 207 11.70 28.61 -5.16
N GLY A 208 12.96 28.32 -4.89
CA GLY A 208 13.76 29.04 -3.92
C GLY A 208 13.48 28.69 -2.45
N VAL A 209 12.79 27.56 -2.18
CA VAL A 209 12.54 27.09 -0.81
C VAL A 209 13.80 26.43 -0.26
N ARG A 210 14.13 26.70 0.99
CA ARG A 210 15.33 26.14 1.62
C ARG A 210 15.20 24.64 1.88
N PRO A 211 16.28 23.85 1.68
CA PRO A 211 16.25 22.40 1.86
C PRO A 211 15.67 21.94 3.21
N VAL A 212 16.01 22.64 4.30
CA VAL A 212 15.53 22.28 5.64
C VAL A 212 14.01 22.41 5.78
N GLU A 213 13.42 23.40 5.13
CA GLU A 213 11.95 23.59 5.12
C GLU A 213 11.26 22.51 4.28
N ILE A 214 11.89 22.10 3.18
CA ILE A 214 11.36 21.04 2.32
C ILE A 214 11.34 19.72 3.07
N VAL A 215 12.46 19.30 3.65
CA VAL A 215 12.57 18.01 4.34
C VAL A 215 11.78 17.97 5.65
N SER A 216 11.48 19.12 6.27
CA SER A 216 10.62 19.17 7.47
C SER A 216 9.23 18.58 7.20
N ASN A 217 8.72 18.71 5.95
CA ASN A 217 7.44 18.13 5.54
C ASN A 217 7.46 16.60 5.51
N PHE A 218 8.63 15.97 5.44
CA PHE A 218 8.75 14.52 5.51
C PHE A 218 8.60 13.97 6.94
N ASN A 219 8.63 14.82 7.97
CA ASN A 219 8.53 14.39 9.37
C ASN A 219 7.09 14.14 9.85
N TYR A 220 6.08 14.26 8.99
CA TYR A 220 4.69 14.01 9.36
C TYR A 220 4.36 12.50 9.30
N PRO A 221 4.11 11.82 10.45
CA PRO A 221 3.90 10.37 10.50
C PRO A 221 2.64 9.88 9.78
N LEU A 222 1.68 10.77 9.50
CA LEU A 222 0.43 10.49 8.78
C LEU A 222 0.33 11.34 7.49
N GLY A 223 1.44 11.88 7.02
CA GLY A 223 1.51 12.75 5.85
C GLY A 223 1.45 12.01 4.51
N ALA A 224 1.62 12.78 3.43
CA ALA A 224 1.60 12.26 2.06
C ALA A 224 2.69 11.19 1.81
N PHE A 225 3.83 11.32 2.50
CA PHE A 225 5.00 10.46 2.35
C PHE A 225 5.02 9.26 3.31
N THR A 226 3.86 8.70 3.64
CA THR A 226 3.71 7.52 4.51
C THR A 226 2.77 6.51 3.87
N ASN A 227 3.16 5.23 3.90
CA ASN A 227 2.31 4.13 3.45
C ASN A 227 2.57 2.90 4.34
N GLY A 228 1.65 2.61 5.25
CA GLY A 228 1.80 1.52 6.21
C GLY A 228 3.03 1.70 7.10
N ASP A 229 3.95 0.75 7.04
CA ASP A 229 5.23 0.77 7.76
C ASP A 229 6.37 1.41 6.94
N LEU A 230 6.09 1.86 5.71
CA LEU A 230 7.05 2.60 4.91
C LEU A 230 7.15 4.04 5.41
N PHE A 231 8.37 4.50 5.59
CA PHE A 231 8.67 5.85 6.05
C PHE A 231 9.90 6.41 5.33
N LEU A 232 9.86 7.71 5.08
CA LEU A 232 11.01 8.41 4.53
C LEU A 232 12.02 8.77 5.61
N PHE A 233 13.29 8.70 5.23
CA PHE A 233 14.36 9.40 5.90
C PHE A 233 15.10 10.30 4.90
N ALA A 234 15.68 11.39 5.40
CA ALA A 234 16.53 12.28 4.61
C ALA A 234 17.82 12.58 5.38
N LEU A 235 18.95 12.52 4.66
CA LEU A 235 20.29 12.76 5.20
C LEU A 235 20.99 13.85 4.39
N ASN A 236 21.89 14.61 5.03
CA ASN A 236 22.86 15.38 4.30
C ASN A 236 24.17 14.59 4.06
N LYS A 237 25.14 15.20 3.38
CA LYS A 237 26.46 14.59 3.09
C LYS A 237 27.27 14.21 4.34
N ASP A 238 26.99 14.82 5.49
CA ASP A 238 27.67 14.57 6.77
C ASP A 238 26.92 13.56 7.64
N ILE A 239 25.90 12.90 7.06
CA ILE A 239 25.06 11.87 7.68
C ILE A 239 24.29 12.40 8.91
N ILE A 240 23.94 13.68 8.87
CA ILE A 240 22.98 14.26 9.80
C ILE A 240 21.59 13.91 9.29
N VAL A 241 20.76 13.32 10.15
CA VAL A 241 19.35 13.05 9.85
C VAL A 241 18.62 14.39 9.75
N LEU A 242 18.05 14.68 8.60
CA LEU A 242 17.25 15.88 8.37
C LEU A 242 15.77 15.61 8.55
N ALA A 243 15.34 14.38 8.24
CA ALA A 243 14.00 13.90 8.45
C ALA A 243 13.98 12.38 8.69
N ASN A 244 13.06 11.95 9.53
CA ASN A 244 12.65 10.56 9.72
C ASN A 244 11.21 10.56 10.20
N ASN A 245 10.23 10.27 9.32
CA ASN A 245 8.82 10.37 9.69
C ASN A 245 8.32 9.24 10.60
N ASN A 246 9.12 8.20 10.80
CA ASN A 246 8.85 7.19 11.83
C ASN A 246 9.33 7.65 13.22
N THR A 247 10.44 8.36 13.28
CA THR A 247 11.05 8.87 14.51
C THR A 247 11.48 10.34 14.31
N PRO A 248 10.54 11.30 14.26
CA PRO A 248 10.85 12.71 13.96
C PRO A 248 11.86 13.36 14.93
N SER A 249 11.99 12.81 16.15
CA SER A 249 12.96 13.26 17.17
C SER A 249 14.43 12.99 16.80
N GLU A 250 14.69 12.19 15.77
CA GLU A 250 16.05 11.95 15.26
C GLU A 250 16.55 13.09 14.37
N ALA A 251 15.69 13.98 13.93
CA ALA A 251 16.09 15.13 13.12
C ALA A 251 17.15 15.99 13.86
N GLY A 252 18.24 16.29 13.17
CA GLY A 252 19.40 16.99 13.71
C GLY A 252 20.49 16.09 14.30
N GLN A 253 20.25 14.81 14.50
CA GLN A 253 21.23 13.87 15.04
C GLN A 253 22.22 13.41 13.97
N ASN A 254 23.48 13.23 14.38
CA ASN A 254 24.54 12.69 13.51
C ASN A 254 24.63 11.19 13.66
N TYR A 255 24.42 10.49 12.56
CA TYR A 255 24.43 9.02 12.47
C TYR A 255 25.67 8.47 11.78
N SER A 256 26.74 9.26 11.64
CA SER A 256 27.99 8.83 10.99
C SER A 256 28.65 7.64 11.69
N GLU A 257 28.44 7.49 12.99
CA GLU A 257 28.96 6.37 13.80
C GLU A 257 27.95 5.22 14.00
N ALA A 258 26.76 5.31 13.38
CA ALA A 258 25.76 4.27 13.50
C ALA A 258 26.23 2.98 12.79
N LYS A 259 26.13 1.87 13.50
CA LYS A 259 26.49 0.55 12.99
C LYS A 259 25.24 -0.32 12.88
N ASP A 260 25.21 -1.14 11.86
CA ASP A 260 24.21 -2.19 11.76
C ASP A 260 24.50 -3.34 12.75
N ASP A 261 23.63 -4.35 12.79
CA ASP A 261 23.77 -5.49 13.72
C ASP A 261 25.03 -6.35 13.45
N LYS A 262 25.64 -6.20 12.25
CA LYS A 262 26.90 -6.83 11.87
C LYS A 262 28.14 -5.97 12.20
N GLY A 263 27.91 -4.76 12.74
CA GLY A 263 28.97 -3.80 13.10
C GLY A 263 29.46 -2.93 11.95
N ALA A 264 28.82 -2.96 10.78
CA ALA A 264 29.17 -2.12 9.64
C ALA A 264 28.58 -0.71 9.79
N PHE A 265 29.32 0.30 9.37
CA PHE A 265 28.87 1.70 9.31
C PHE A 265 27.94 1.91 8.10
N PHE A 266 26.73 1.32 8.16
CA PHE A 266 25.87 1.17 6.99
C PHE A 266 25.51 2.51 6.32
N LEU A 267 25.18 3.56 7.07
CA LEU A 267 24.87 4.88 6.49
C LEU A 267 26.09 5.53 5.83
N ARG A 268 27.30 5.38 6.39
CA ARG A 268 28.53 5.84 5.72
C ARG A 268 28.74 5.13 4.39
N ASN A 269 28.54 3.81 4.38
CA ASN A 269 28.67 2.99 3.17
C ASN A 269 27.63 3.40 2.12
N MET A 270 26.35 3.59 2.53
CA MET A 270 25.29 4.06 1.65
C MET A 270 25.60 5.43 1.05
N VAL A 271 25.89 6.43 1.88
CA VAL A 271 26.19 7.81 1.41
C VAL A 271 27.45 7.81 0.53
N SER A 272 28.48 7.03 0.86
CA SER A 272 29.68 6.91 0.04
C SER A 272 29.35 6.30 -1.33
N ALA A 273 28.56 5.25 -1.39
CA ALA A 273 28.16 4.59 -2.65
C ALA A 273 27.25 5.48 -3.53
N MET A 274 26.60 6.47 -2.94
CA MET A 274 25.73 7.42 -3.65
C MET A 274 26.49 8.63 -4.23
N LYS A 275 27.75 8.85 -3.90
CA LYS A 275 28.51 10.03 -4.37
C LYS A 275 28.62 10.09 -5.89
N ASP A 276 28.81 8.93 -6.53
CA ASP A 276 28.99 8.80 -7.97
C ASP A 276 27.70 8.46 -8.72
N VAL A 277 26.57 8.40 -8.00
CA VAL A 277 25.27 8.19 -8.61
C VAL A 277 24.77 9.51 -9.20
N PRO A 278 24.31 9.55 -10.47
CA PRO A 278 23.70 10.73 -11.06
C PRO A 278 22.57 11.29 -10.20
N VAL A 279 22.36 12.60 -10.25
CA VAL A 279 21.22 13.24 -9.59
C VAL A 279 19.92 12.75 -10.21
N GLY A 280 18.95 12.35 -9.37
CA GLY A 280 17.69 11.76 -9.83
C GLY A 280 17.75 10.24 -10.01
N GLU A 281 18.90 9.63 -9.82
CA GLU A 281 19.05 8.18 -9.77
C GLU A 281 19.23 7.69 -8.34
N GLY A 282 18.87 6.42 -8.10
CA GLY A 282 18.96 5.81 -6.78
C GLY A 282 19.50 4.38 -6.81
N ARG A 283 19.83 3.89 -5.63
CA ARG A 283 20.36 2.54 -5.41
C ARG A 283 19.68 1.84 -4.25
N TRP A 284 19.65 0.51 -4.33
CA TRP A 284 19.24 -0.35 -3.23
C TRP A 284 20.44 -0.72 -2.34
N PHE A 285 20.14 -0.85 -1.02
CA PHE A 285 21.10 -1.24 0.01
C PHE A 285 20.46 -2.27 0.92
N ASP A 286 21.21 -3.33 1.26
CA ASP A 286 20.85 -4.34 2.24
C ASP A 286 21.74 -4.18 3.49
N TYR A 287 21.12 -4.24 4.67
CA TYR A 287 21.81 -4.21 5.95
C TYR A 287 20.93 -4.85 7.04
N GLN A 288 21.57 -5.22 8.16
CA GLN A 288 20.85 -5.81 9.30
C GLN A 288 20.52 -4.73 10.32
N TRP A 289 19.24 -4.58 10.63
CA TRP A 289 18.78 -3.54 11.52
C TRP A 289 17.68 -4.03 12.45
N PHE A 290 17.96 -3.97 13.79
CA PHE A 290 17.05 -4.46 14.82
C PHE A 290 16.68 -5.95 14.66
N GLY A 291 17.67 -6.79 14.39
CA GLY A 291 17.49 -8.23 14.28
C GLY A 291 16.89 -8.74 12.98
N ALA A 292 16.64 -7.87 12.01
CA ALA A 292 16.08 -8.24 10.72
C ALA A 292 16.83 -7.63 9.54
N SER A 293 16.81 -8.32 8.39
CA SER A 293 17.28 -7.77 7.12
C SER A 293 16.40 -6.60 6.71
N LYS A 294 17.01 -5.52 6.25
CA LYS A 294 16.32 -4.34 5.73
C LYS A 294 16.85 -3.96 4.37
N LEU A 295 15.95 -3.84 3.40
CA LEU A 295 16.22 -3.30 2.07
C LEU A 295 15.78 -1.85 2.02
N SER A 296 16.71 -0.94 1.68
CA SER A 296 16.41 0.48 1.53
C SER A 296 16.82 0.97 0.14
N TYR A 297 15.93 1.71 -0.49
CA TYR A 297 16.23 2.47 -1.70
C TYR A 297 16.52 3.91 -1.32
N MET A 298 17.57 4.50 -1.90
CA MET A 298 17.99 5.87 -1.63
C MET A 298 18.29 6.59 -2.94
N GLU A 299 17.83 7.82 -3.07
CA GLU A 299 18.05 8.71 -4.23
C GLU A 299 18.83 9.94 -3.81
N ARG A 300 19.69 10.41 -4.72
CA ARG A 300 20.47 11.64 -4.53
C ARG A 300 19.78 12.83 -5.18
N VAL A 301 19.58 13.90 -4.40
CA VAL A 301 19.09 15.20 -4.86
C VAL A 301 20.08 16.28 -4.50
N VAL A 302 20.01 17.43 -5.16
CA VAL A 302 20.89 18.58 -4.91
C VAL A 302 20.09 19.87 -4.74
N ASP A 303 20.60 20.78 -3.93
CA ASP A 303 20.03 22.11 -3.82
C ASP A 303 20.60 23.09 -4.88
N SER A 304 20.20 24.36 -4.82
CA SER A 304 20.64 25.40 -5.74
C SER A 304 22.15 25.74 -5.65
N GLU A 305 22.82 25.31 -4.58
CA GLU A 305 24.25 25.46 -4.38
C GLU A 305 25.05 24.22 -4.78
N GLY A 306 24.35 23.16 -5.24
CA GLY A 306 24.95 21.88 -5.61
C GLY A 306 25.27 20.97 -4.42
N LEU A 307 24.80 21.29 -3.21
CA LEU A 307 24.97 20.43 -2.04
C LEU A 307 24.04 19.20 -2.16
N SER A 308 24.60 18.03 -1.87
CA SER A 308 23.88 16.77 -1.98
C SER A 308 23.08 16.44 -0.72
N TYR A 309 21.87 15.95 -0.96
CA TYR A 309 20.97 15.36 0.02
C TYR A 309 20.58 13.95 -0.45
N PHE A 310 20.26 13.08 0.50
CA PHE A 310 19.92 11.68 0.23
C PHE A 310 18.56 11.40 0.86
N ILE A 311 17.58 11.06 0.02
CA ILE A 311 16.23 10.72 0.43
C ILE A 311 16.06 9.22 0.26
N GLY A 312 15.63 8.54 1.31
CA GLY A 312 15.51 7.10 1.30
C GLY A 312 14.27 6.57 2.01
N CYS A 313 13.91 5.35 1.67
CA CYS A 313 12.88 4.55 2.33
C CYS A 313 13.30 3.09 2.32
N GLY A 314 12.84 2.31 3.30
CA GLY A 314 13.19 0.89 3.34
C GLY A 314 12.11 0.02 3.98
N TYR A 315 12.16 -1.28 3.71
CA TYR A 315 11.27 -2.28 4.27
C TYR A 315 12.05 -3.54 4.70
N ASN A 316 11.39 -4.41 5.46
CA ASN A 316 11.95 -5.68 5.92
C ASN A 316 11.26 -6.82 5.18
N PRO A 317 11.94 -7.53 4.27
CA PRO A 317 11.33 -8.53 3.38
C PRO A 317 10.91 -9.83 4.11
N THR A 318 11.50 -10.13 5.26
CA THR A 318 11.33 -11.41 5.97
C THR A 318 10.52 -11.34 7.26
N VAL A 319 9.95 -10.19 7.61
CA VAL A 319 9.13 -10.02 8.83
C VAL A 319 7.70 -10.44 8.57
N ASP A 320 7.29 -11.56 9.14
CA ASP A 320 6.00 -12.22 8.96
C ASP A 320 5.17 -12.34 10.25
N ARG A 321 4.05 -13.06 10.19
CA ARG A 321 3.14 -13.30 11.33
C ARG A 321 3.78 -14.16 12.42
N GLU A 322 4.66 -15.08 12.07
CA GLU A 322 5.37 -15.96 13.00
C GLU A 322 6.34 -15.16 13.84
N ALA A 323 7.12 -14.28 13.21
CA ALA A 323 8.02 -13.36 13.90
C ALA A 323 7.28 -12.42 14.87
N ALA A 324 6.07 -11.96 14.50
CA ALA A 324 5.23 -11.14 15.37
C ALA A 324 4.76 -11.91 16.62
N VAL A 325 4.26 -13.12 16.43
CA VAL A 325 3.83 -14.00 17.55
C VAL A 325 5.01 -14.31 18.49
N GLU A 326 6.16 -14.65 17.93
CA GLU A 326 7.38 -14.94 18.69
C GLU A 326 7.83 -13.75 19.54
N LEU A 327 7.82 -12.54 18.96
CA LEU A 327 8.18 -11.32 19.68
C LEU A 327 7.23 -11.07 20.86
N VAL A 328 5.92 -11.21 20.67
CA VAL A 328 4.91 -11.05 21.74
C VAL A 328 5.13 -12.08 22.84
N LYS A 329 5.29 -13.36 22.49
CA LYS A 329 5.55 -14.44 23.46
C LYS A 329 6.84 -14.20 24.27
N ARG A 330 7.89 -13.72 23.61
CA ARG A 330 9.14 -13.36 24.29
C ARG A 330 8.94 -12.22 25.30
N GLY A 331 8.18 -11.18 24.91
CA GLY A 331 7.80 -10.10 25.83
C GLY A 331 6.91 -10.58 26.99
N TYR A 332 5.93 -11.43 26.69
CA TYR A 332 5.06 -12.05 27.68
C TYR A 332 5.88 -12.81 28.75
N GLN A 333 6.77 -13.72 28.33
CA GLN A 333 7.62 -14.48 29.25
C GLN A 333 8.54 -13.58 30.07
N PHE A 334 9.10 -12.56 29.45
CA PHE A 334 9.95 -11.59 30.15
C PHE A 334 9.16 -10.82 31.23
N MET A 335 7.96 -10.37 30.92
CA MET A 335 7.10 -9.66 31.87
C MET A 335 6.71 -10.55 33.05
N LYS A 336 6.39 -11.82 32.81
CA LYS A 336 6.12 -12.82 33.84
C LYS A 336 7.31 -13.07 34.76
N ALA A 337 8.52 -13.10 34.20
CA ALA A 337 9.74 -13.40 34.95
C ALA A 337 10.30 -12.19 35.72
N HIS A 338 10.20 -10.97 35.16
CA HIS A 338 10.91 -9.78 35.66
C HIS A 338 9.96 -8.65 36.09
N GLY A 339 8.66 -8.85 35.94
CA GLY A 339 7.63 -7.89 36.34
C GLY A 339 7.44 -6.73 35.34
N ARG A 340 6.40 -5.92 35.64
CA ARG A 340 5.93 -4.82 34.82
C ARG A 340 7.01 -3.77 34.53
N THR A 341 7.69 -3.26 35.54
CA THR A 341 8.65 -2.15 35.40
C THR A 341 9.77 -2.52 34.44
N SER A 342 10.35 -3.71 34.59
CA SER A 342 11.48 -4.14 33.76
C SER A 342 11.15 -4.23 32.26
N ILE A 343 9.94 -4.70 31.90
CA ILE A 343 9.56 -4.78 30.50
C ILE A 343 9.16 -3.42 29.93
N VAL A 344 8.48 -2.58 30.73
CA VAL A 344 8.10 -1.22 30.32
C VAL A 344 9.35 -0.39 30.01
N ASP A 345 10.36 -0.44 30.88
CA ASP A 345 11.64 0.22 30.66
C ASP A 345 12.33 -0.31 29.41
N ALA A 346 12.39 -1.64 29.25
CA ALA A 346 13.04 -2.27 28.11
C ALA A 346 12.35 -2.02 26.75
N ILE A 347 11.02 -1.80 26.74
CA ILE A 347 10.27 -1.45 25.52
C ILE A 347 10.41 0.04 25.21
N ASN A 348 10.35 0.90 26.22
CA ASN A 348 10.39 2.36 26.04
C ASN A 348 11.83 2.89 25.85
N ASP A 349 12.86 2.14 26.24
CA ASP A 349 14.24 2.46 25.98
C ASP A 349 14.60 2.24 24.50
N GLN A 350 14.67 3.33 23.76
CA GLN A 350 14.97 3.30 22.33
C GLN A 350 16.44 2.93 22.03
N THR A 351 17.30 2.87 23.04
CA THR A 351 18.72 2.46 22.88
C THR A 351 18.91 0.95 23.02
N GLN A 352 17.98 0.26 23.71
CA GLN A 352 18.01 -1.19 23.88
C GLN A 352 17.02 -1.87 22.92
N MET A 353 17.54 -2.65 22.01
CA MET A 353 16.79 -3.31 20.93
C MET A 353 16.12 -4.63 21.34
N LYS A 354 16.00 -4.90 22.65
CA LYS A 354 15.62 -6.22 23.20
C LYS A 354 14.26 -6.71 22.69
N PHE A 355 13.31 -5.81 22.49
CA PHE A 355 11.95 -6.11 22.03
C PHE A 355 11.61 -5.45 20.69
N LYS A 356 12.61 -5.39 19.80
CA LYS A 356 12.45 -5.02 18.39
C LYS A 356 12.89 -6.17 17.49
N ASN A 357 12.25 -6.26 16.34
CA ASN A 357 12.66 -7.15 15.25
C ASN A 357 12.28 -6.45 13.93
N GLY A 358 13.22 -5.73 13.35
CA GLY A 358 12.94 -4.84 12.22
C GLY A 358 11.86 -3.81 12.56
N PRO A 359 10.73 -3.78 11.83
CA PRO A 359 9.62 -2.86 12.09
C PRO A 359 8.78 -3.26 13.29
N LEU A 360 8.89 -4.51 13.76
CA LEU A 360 8.14 -4.99 14.92
C LEU A 360 8.66 -4.35 16.20
N SER A 361 7.73 -3.87 17.00
CA SER A 361 7.99 -3.42 18.37
C SER A 361 6.80 -3.71 19.25
N LEU A 362 7.03 -4.01 20.52
CA LEU A 362 5.95 -4.29 21.45
C LEU A 362 5.23 -3.01 21.89
N PHE A 363 3.94 -3.16 22.15
CA PHE A 363 3.16 -2.25 22.96
C PHE A 363 2.53 -3.01 24.14
N ILE A 364 2.23 -2.32 25.22
CA ILE A 364 1.48 -2.86 26.36
C ILE A 364 0.40 -1.85 26.73
N TYR A 365 -0.86 -2.28 26.70
CA TYR A 365 -2.01 -1.51 27.18
C TYR A 365 -2.51 -2.00 28.54
N ASP A 366 -3.03 -1.07 29.34
CA ASP A 366 -3.95 -1.43 30.41
C ASP A 366 -5.37 -1.64 29.85
N TYR A 367 -6.28 -2.18 30.66
CA TYR A 367 -7.68 -2.41 30.29
C TYR A 367 -8.55 -1.13 30.24
N LYS A 368 -7.97 0.04 30.49
CA LYS A 368 -8.61 1.35 30.31
C LYS A 368 -8.25 1.97 28.96
N GLY A 369 -7.38 1.30 28.17
CA GLY A 369 -6.93 1.76 26.85
C GLY A 369 -5.76 2.73 26.90
N VAL A 370 -5.00 2.73 28.01
CA VAL A 370 -3.79 3.55 28.17
C VAL A 370 -2.56 2.69 27.89
N PRO A 371 -1.72 3.01 26.90
CA PRO A 371 -0.45 2.33 26.70
C PRO A 371 0.52 2.69 27.84
N ILE A 372 1.03 1.67 28.52
CA ILE A 372 2.10 1.81 29.54
C ILE A 372 3.49 1.65 28.92
N ALA A 373 3.56 0.98 27.75
CA ALA A 373 4.74 0.89 26.90
C ALA A 373 4.33 0.92 25.42
N TYR A 374 5.12 1.57 24.59
CA TYR A 374 4.85 1.67 23.15
C TYR A 374 6.16 1.87 22.37
N GLY A 375 6.80 0.78 21.98
CA GLY A 375 8.17 0.78 21.43
C GLY A 375 8.32 1.46 20.07
N SER A 376 7.25 1.59 19.26
CA SER A 376 7.29 2.32 18.00
C SER A 376 7.06 3.83 18.16
N ASN A 377 6.43 4.26 19.28
CA ASN A 377 6.15 5.67 19.54
C ASN A 377 5.93 5.92 21.04
N THR A 378 7.01 6.17 21.76
CA THR A 378 6.95 6.43 23.22
C THR A 378 6.12 7.66 23.58
N GLY A 379 5.89 8.59 22.64
CA GLY A 379 5.03 9.75 22.84
C GLY A 379 3.54 9.41 23.06
N LEU A 380 3.12 8.17 22.83
CA LEU A 380 1.77 7.70 23.12
C LEU A 380 1.60 7.16 24.55
N VAL A 381 2.70 6.86 25.25
CA VAL A 381 2.67 6.32 26.61
C VAL A 381 1.91 7.27 27.55
N GLY A 382 1.00 6.72 28.31
CA GLY A 382 0.15 7.47 29.25
C GLY A 382 -1.06 8.18 28.61
N LYS A 383 -1.22 8.19 27.30
CA LYS A 383 -2.39 8.79 26.63
C LYS A 383 -3.52 7.77 26.52
N ASN A 384 -4.74 8.15 26.89
CA ASN A 384 -5.88 7.27 26.69
C ASN A 384 -6.24 7.19 25.21
N LEU A 385 -6.13 6.00 24.61
CA LEU A 385 -6.39 5.72 23.21
C LEU A 385 -7.68 4.91 22.98
N ILE A 386 -8.56 4.81 24.00
CA ILE A 386 -9.77 3.97 23.95
C ILE A 386 -10.70 4.34 22.78
N ASP A 387 -10.70 5.61 22.36
CA ASP A 387 -11.53 6.13 21.28
C ASP A 387 -10.79 6.25 19.93
N LEU A 388 -9.56 5.69 19.85
CA LEU A 388 -8.81 5.68 18.61
C LEU A 388 -9.53 4.83 17.56
N LYS A 389 -9.86 5.43 16.42
CA LYS A 389 -10.50 4.77 15.30
C LYS A 389 -9.49 4.50 14.18
N ASP A 390 -9.70 3.39 13.50
CA ASP A 390 -9.04 3.11 12.23
C ASP A 390 -9.70 3.92 11.07
N GLU A 391 -9.15 3.82 9.87
CA GLU A 391 -9.65 4.55 8.68
C GLU A 391 -11.04 4.07 8.23
N SER A 392 -11.51 2.91 8.68
CA SER A 392 -12.87 2.41 8.47
C SER A 392 -13.86 2.79 9.59
N GLY A 393 -13.40 3.56 10.60
CA GLY A 393 -14.22 4.03 11.71
C GLY A 393 -14.33 3.08 12.91
N ARG A 394 -13.65 1.92 12.89
CA ARG A 394 -13.65 0.92 13.97
C ARG A 394 -12.77 1.37 15.13
N TYR A 395 -13.22 1.13 16.38
CA TYR A 395 -12.48 1.49 17.59
C TYR A 395 -11.38 0.46 17.90
N MET A 396 -10.17 0.69 17.43
CA MET A 396 -9.06 -0.25 17.49
C MET A 396 -8.78 -0.76 18.91
N VAL A 397 -8.62 0.14 19.88
CA VAL A 397 -8.24 -0.22 21.25
C VAL A 397 -9.39 -0.91 22.00
N ARG A 398 -10.64 -0.53 21.74
CA ARG A 398 -11.81 -1.24 22.29
C ARG A 398 -11.87 -2.69 21.81
N GLU A 399 -11.63 -2.91 20.52
CA GLU A 399 -11.61 -4.26 19.96
C GLU A 399 -10.43 -5.10 20.46
N ILE A 400 -9.25 -4.49 20.64
CA ILE A 400 -8.09 -5.14 21.29
C ILE A 400 -8.46 -5.61 22.71
N ILE A 401 -9.07 -4.74 23.50
CA ILE A 401 -9.50 -5.07 24.89
C ILE A 401 -10.57 -6.16 24.88
N GLN A 402 -11.54 -6.08 23.97
CA GLN A 402 -12.59 -7.07 23.86
C GLN A 402 -12.02 -8.45 23.46
N LYS A 403 -11.12 -8.48 22.47
CA LYS A 403 -10.43 -9.70 22.04
C LYS A 403 -9.63 -10.35 23.18
N ALA A 404 -8.89 -9.55 23.94
CA ALA A 404 -8.15 -10.03 25.09
C ALA A 404 -9.05 -10.63 26.17
N LYS A 405 -10.23 -10.04 26.44
CA LYS A 405 -11.22 -10.54 27.39
C LYS A 405 -11.88 -11.84 26.94
N ASP A 406 -12.24 -11.94 25.67
CA ASP A 406 -13.04 -13.05 25.16
C ASP A 406 -12.19 -14.27 24.82
N GLU A 407 -10.99 -14.07 24.30
CA GLU A 407 -10.17 -15.12 23.70
C GLU A 407 -8.76 -15.22 24.33
N GLY A 408 -8.35 -14.25 25.15
CA GLY A 408 -7.04 -14.20 25.78
C GLY A 408 -5.91 -13.81 24.82
N ALA A 409 -5.94 -14.26 23.57
CA ALA A 409 -4.94 -13.96 22.54
C ALA A 409 -5.54 -14.03 21.14
N GLY A 410 -4.89 -13.40 20.18
CA GLY A 410 -5.28 -13.55 18.77
C GLY A 410 -4.94 -12.36 17.90
N TRP A 411 -5.40 -12.45 16.65
CA TRP A 411 -5.18 -11.46 15.62
C TRP A 411 -6.40 -10.55 15.43
N LEU A 412 -6.10 -9.26 15.15
CA LEU A 412 -7.08 -8.26 14.72
C LEU A 412 -6.51 -7.54 13.51
N ASP A 413 -7.38 -7.19 12.57
CA ASP A 413 -6.99 -6.56 11.31
C ASP A 413 -7.75 -5.24 11.15
N PHE A 414 -7.00 -4.15 10.88
CA PHE A 414 -7.50 -2.77 10.83
C PHE A 414 -7.02 -2.06 9.57
N ARG A 415 -7.69 -0.97 9.21
CA ARG A 415 -7.22 -0.02 8.19
C ARG A 415 -6.40 1.09 8.86
N TRP A 416 -5.11 1.16 8.60
CA TRP A 416 -4.23 2.12 9.25
C TRP A 416 -3.11 2.61 8.32
N ARG A 417 -2.88 3.94 8.29
CA ARG A 417 -1.81 4.56 7.47
C ARG A 417 -1.90 4.16 6.00
N LYS A 418 -3.12 4.22 5.42
CA LYS A 418 -3.40 3.84 4.02
C LYS A 418 -3.05 2.38 3.68
N SER A 419 -2.98 1.50 4.67
CA SER A 419 -2.67 0.08 4.50
C SER A 419 -3.50 -0.79 5.44
N PHE A 420 -3.33 -2.10 5.37
CA PHE A 420 -3.94 -3.05 6.30
C PHE A 420 -2.93 -3.40 7.39
N LEU A 421 -3.29 -3.14 8.64
CA LEU A 421 -2.49 -3.46 9.82
C LEU A 421 -3.05 -4.71 10.49
N SER A 422 -2.25 -5.77 10.60
CA SER A 422 -2.59 -6.98 11.37
C SER A 422 -1.86 -6.94 12.71
N MET A 423 -2.62 -6.97 13.80
CA MET A 423 -2.09 -6.90 15.17
C MET A 423 -2.29 -8.23 15.89
N TYR A 424 -1.22 -8.78 16.48
CA TYR A 424 -1.30 -9.91 17.40
C TYR A 424 -1.20 -9.42 18.83
N ILE A 425 -2.10 -9.92 19.68
CA ILE A 425 -2.17 -9.54 21.09
C ILE A 425 -2.26 -10.79 21.99
N GLU A 426 -1.77 -10.67 23.23
CA GLU A 426 -2.00 -11.62 24.31
C GLU A 426 -2.37 -10.89 25.61
N ASP A 427 -3.33 -11.45 26.38
CA ASP A 427 -3.66 -11.01 27.74
C ASP A 427 -2.58 -11.46 28.72
N ILE A 428 -2.17 -10.59 29.61
CA ILE A 428 -1.21 -10.89 30.68
C ILE A 428 -1.86 -10.62 32.02
N ASP A 429 -2.04 -11.68 32.81
CA ASP A 429 -2.48 -11.61 34.23
C ASP A 429 -1.27 -11.76 35.15
N LEU A 430 -0.97 -10.73 35.95
CA LEU A 430 0.06 -10.73 36.98
C LEU A 430 -0.55 -10.92 38.41
N GLY A 431 -1.82 -11.30 38.50
CA GLY A 431 -2.54 -11.48 39.74
C GLY A 431 -3.21 -10.19 40.22
N SER A 432 -2.44 -9.17 40.57
CA SER A 432 -2.98 -7.87 41.01
C SER A 432 -3.31 -6.92 39.85
N GLU A 433 -2.70 -7.10 38.70
CA GLU A 433 -2.84 -6.25 37.51
C GLU A 433 -2.93 -7.08 36.22
N LYS A 434 -3.74 -6.60 35.27
CA LYS A 434 -3.89 -7.21 33.95
C LYS A 434 -3.49 -6.23 32.86
N PHE A 435 -2.84 -6.75 31.85
CA PHE A 435 -2.34 -5.98 30.70
C PHE A 435 -2.57 -6.73 29.40
N ILE A 436 -2.44 -6.03 28.29
CA ILE A 436 -2.49 -6.59 26.95
C ILE A 436 -1.18 -6.23 26.25
N ILE A 437 -0.41 -7.25 25.87
CA ILE A 437 0.82 -7.08 25.10
C ILE A 437 0.57 -7.42 23.65
N GLY A 438 1.19 -6.69 22.72
CA GLY A 438 1.03 -6.96 21.30
C GLY A 438 2.06 -6.29 20.41
N THR A 439 1.97 -6.62 19.13
CA THR A 439 2.70 -5.98 18.03
C THR A 439 1.87 -6.00 16.76
N GLY A 440 2.28 -5.23 15.74
CA GLY A 440 1.56 -5.14 14.47
C GLY A 440 2.47 -5.30 13.26
N ILE A 441 1.94 -5.88 12.18
CA ILE A 441 2.61 -6.06 10.89
C ILE A 441 1.76 -5.50 9.75
N TYR A 442 2.43 -5.14 8.66
CA TYR A 442 1.80 -4.74 7.39
C TYR A 442 2.07 -5.77 6.29
N PRO A 443 1.16 -5.94 5.32
CA PRO A 443 1.32 -6.94 4.26
C PRO A 443 2.52 -6.61 3.36
N LEU A 444 3.19 -7.65 2.90
CA LEU A 444 4.34 -7.56 1.98
C LEU A 444 3.92 -7.81 0.53
N THR A 445 2.85 -8.58 0.31
CA THR A 445 2.43 -9.04 -1.02
C THR A 445 0.97 -8.69 -1.30
N LYS A 446 0.60 -8.70 -2.58
CA LYS A 446 -0.79 -8.56 -3.04
C LYS A 446 -1.71 -9.61 -2.41
N GLU A 447 -1.21 -10.84 -2.27
CA GLU A 447 -1.95 -11.93 -1.63
C GLU A 447 -2.21 -11.66 -0.13
N SER A 448 -1.19 -11.25 0.62
CA SER A 448 -1.37 -10.90 2.05
C SER A 448 -2.27 -9.68 2.22
N THR A 449 -2.21 -8.72 1.31
CA THR A 449 -3.14 -7.57 1.27
C THR A 449 -4.59 -8.03 1.09
N MET A 450 -4.85 -8.93 0.14
CA MET A 450 -6.17 -9.52 -0.10
C MET A 450 -6.72 -10.22 1.14
N VAL A 451 -5.91 -11.05 1.78
CA VAL A 451 -6.30 -11.75 3.02
C VAL A 451 -6.67 -10.78 4.13
N LEU A 452 -5.86 -9.75 4.36
CA LEU A 452 -6.12 -8.74 5.39
C LEU A 452 -7.33 -7.87 5.07
N MET A 453 -7.55 -7.56 3.79
CA MET A 453 -8.73 -6.82 3.33
C MET A 453 -10.02 -7.59 3.64
N VAL A 454 -10.08 -8.90 3.35
CA VAL A 454 -11.24 -9.75 3.68
C VAL A 454 -11.46 -9.82 5.18
N LYS A 455 -10.41 -9.99 5.98
CA LYS A 455 -10.51 -10.03 7.45
C LYS A 455 -10.99 -8.71 8.03
N SER A 456 -10.47 -7.59 7.53
CA SER A 456 -10.90 -6.25 7.92
C SER A 456 -12.37 -6.01 7.52
N ALA A 457 -12.77 -6.40 6.30
CA ALA A 457 -14.16 -6.32 5.84
C ALA A 457 -15.11 -7.19 6.69
N LYS A 458 -14.69 -8.39 7.08
CA LYS A 458 -15.44 -9.25 8.00
C LYS A 458 -15.62 -8.60 9.37
N GLY A 459 -14.58 -7.95 9.90
CA GLY A 459 -14.67 -7.18 11.15
C GLY A 459 -15.65 -6.02 11.02
N PHE A 460 -15.57 -5.26 9.93
CA PHE A 460 -16.49 -4.17 9.62
C PHE A 460 -17.94 -4.67 9.49
N PHE A 461 -18.17 -5.76 8.77
CA PHE A 461 -19.49 -6.37 8.62
C PHE A 461 -20.09 -6.83 9.96
N LYS A 462 -19.25 -7.32 10.88
CA LYS A 462 -19.69 -7.75 12.22
C LYS A 462 -20.21 -6.58 13.07
N THR A 463 -19.63 -5.39 12.93
CA THR A 463 -19.89 -4.23 13.81
C THR A 463 -20.90 -3.24 13.23
N ASN A 464 -21.25 -3.33 11.95
CA ASN A 464 -22.19 -2.44 11.27
C ASN A 464 -23.46 -3.18 10.84
N SER A 465 -24.50 -2.46 10.41
CA SER A 465 -25.67 -3.10 9.78
C SER A 465 -25.30 -3.79 8.47
N ASP A 466 -26.11 -4.75 8.01
CA ASP A 466 -25.86 -5.43 6.73
C ASP A 466 -25.88 -4.42 5.58
N GLU A 467 -26.88 -3.52 5.58
CA GLU A 467 -27.04 -2.50 4.54
C GLU A 467 -25.87 -1.53 4.47
N ASP A 468 -25.38 -1.05 5.62
CA ASP A 468 -24.24 -0.13 5.65
C ASP A 468 -22.97 -0.81 5.17
N ALA A 469 -22.76 -2.08 5.54
CA ALA A 469 -21.60 -2.83 5.11
C ALA A 469 -21.66 -3.12 3.60
N PHE A 470 -22.80 -3.54 3.07
CA PHE A 470 -22.94 -3.78 1.62
C PHE A 470 -22.74 -2.51 0.82
N ARG A 471 -23.26 -1.36 1.31
CA ARG A 471 -23.06 -0.05 0.68
C ARG A 471 -21.58 0.33 0.67
N GLU A 472 -20.88 0.18 1.79
CA GLU A 472 -19.45 0.46 1.90
C GLU A 472 -18.65 -0.40 0.91
N PHE A 473 -18.93 -1.70 0.80
CA PHE A 473 -18.15 -2.61 -0.05
C PHE A 473 -18.32 -2.35 -1.55
N VAL A 474 -19.39 -1.69 -1.97
CA VAL A 474 -19.62 -1.32 -3.38
C VAL A 474 -19.32 0.14 -3.70
N ASP A 475 -19.13 1.00 -2.71
CA ASP A 475 -18.81 2.42 -2.93
C ASP A 475 -17.48 2.55 -3.68
N PRO A 476 -17.42 3.29 -4.79
CA PRO A 476 -16.18 3.54 -5.52
C PRO A 476 -15.08 4.21 -4.71
N LYS A 477 -15.44 4.88 -3.60
CA LYS A 477 -14.52 5.55 -2.68
C LYS A 477 -14.23 4.73 -1.42
N SER A 478 -14.70 3.49 -1.39
CA SER A 478 -14.53 2.61 -0.23
C SER A 478 -13.06 2.35 0.11
N THR A 479 -12.80 2.26 1.40
CA THR A 479 -11.50 1.83 1.93
C THR A 479 -11.22 0.34 1.69
N PHE A 480 -12.22 -0.43 1.21
CA PHE A 480 -12.12 -1.84 0.86
C PHE A 480 -11.90 -2.08 -0.64
N ILE A 481 -11.30 -1.12 -1.33
CA ILE A 481 -10.85 -1.25 -2.72
C ILE A 481 -9.35 -1.01 -2.77
N ARG A 482 -8.62 -1.88 -3.48
CA ARG A 482 -7.20 -1.71 -3.70
C ARG A 482 -6.78 -2.28 -5.06
N GLY A 483 -6.55 -1.39 -6.00
CA GLY A 483 -6.21 -1.77 -7.36
C GLY A 483 -7.31 -2.60 -8.03
N ASP A 484 -6.99 -3.83 -8.41
CA ASP A 484 -7.91 -4.81 -8.98
C ASP A 484 -8.67 -5.63 -7.93
N MET A 485 -8.44 -5.37 -6.64
CA MET A 485 -9.12 -6.04 -5.54
C MET A 485 -10.28 -5.20 -5.02
N GLY A 486 -11.41 -5.85 -4.82
CA GLY A 486 -12.60 -5.32 -4.16
C GLY A 486 -13.23 -6.41 -3.30
N ILE A 487 -14.17 -6.06 -2.44
CA ILE A 487 -14.92 -7.02 -1.63
C ILE A 487 -16.14 -7.49 -2.42
N PHE A 488 -16.41 -8.79 -2.37
CA PHE A 488 -17.68 -9.38 -2.71
C PHE A 488 -18.29 -10.11 -1.52
N VAL A 489 -19.63 -10.16 -1.46
CA VAL A 489 -20.38 -10.86 -0.42
C VAL A 489 -21.47 -11.68 -1.07
N ILE A 490 -21.47 -12.98 -0.79
CA ILE A 490 -22.52 -13.92 -1.17
C ILE A 490 -23.02 -14.65 0.07
N ASP A 491 -24.21 -15.27 0.02
CA ASP A 491 -24.64 -16.20 1.06
C ASP A 491 -24.38 -17.66 0.66
N THR A 492 -24.75 -18.58 1.54
CA THR A 492 -24.60 -20.02 1.31
C THR A 492 -25.52 -20.58 0.20
N ASP A 493 -26.54 -19.82 -0.19
CA ASP A 493 -27.46 -20.17 -1.30
C ASP A 493 -26.98 -19.62 -2.64
N GLY A 494 -25.90 -18.81 -2.62
CA GLY A 494 -25.27 -18.22 -3.81
C GLY A 494 -25.78 -16.85 -4.17
N ILE A 495 -26.65 -16.24 -3.35
CA ILE A 495 -27.15 -14.90 -3.62
C ILE A 495 -26.06 -13.86 -3.34
N CYS A 496 -25.82 -12.98 -4.31
CA CYS A 496 -24.87 -11.88 -4.21
C CYS A 496 -25.48 -10.67 -3.51
N TYR A 497 -24.81 -10.14 -2.49
CA TYR A 497 -25.22 -8.94 -1.75
C TYR A 497 -24.33 -7.73 -2.04
N ALA A 498 -23.08 -7.97 -2.38
CA ALA A 498 -22.13 -6.95 -2.78
C ALA A 498 -21.13 -7.56 -3.76
N ASP A 499 -20.84 -6.86 -4.82
CA ASP A 499 -19.72 -7.12 -5.73
C ASP A 499 -19.29 -5.80 -6.33
N ARG A 500 -18.07 -5.36 -5.98
CA ARG A 500 -17.55 -4.06 -6.39
C ARG A 500 -17.36 -3.94 -7.90
N ASP A 501 -17.01 -5.04 -8.56
CA ASP A 501 -16.68 -5.05 -9.98
C ASP A 501 -17.89 -5.41 -10.85
N ARG A 502 -18.92 -5.99 -10.27
CA ARG A 502 -20.09 -6.54 -10.97
C ARG A 502 -21.40 -6.15 -10.28
N PHE A 503 -21.77 -4.86 -10.31
CA PHE A 503 -23.06 -4.39 -9.78
C PHE A 503 -24.27 -5.11 -10.37
N ASP A 504 -24.14 -5.56 -11.61
CA ASP A 504 -25.18 -6.34 -12.31
C ASP A 504 -25.47 -7.70 -11.68
N LEU A 505 -24.59 -8.18 -10.82
CA LEU A 505 -24.76 -9.47 -10.11
C LEU A 505 -25.47 -9.34 -8.76
N ILE A 506 -25.60 -8.13 -8.22
CA ILE A 506 -26.24 -7.93 -6.91
C ILE A 506 -27.68 -8.46 -6.95
N TRP A 507 -28.06 -9.21 -5.93
CA TRP A 507 -29.33 -9.93 -5.78
C TRP A 507 -29.54 -11.11 -6.75
N LYS A 508 -28.53 -11.53 -7.50
CA LYS A 508 -28.59 -12.72 -8.36
C LYS A 508 -28.00 -13.94 -7.67
N ASP A 509 -28.51 -15.11 -8.04
CA ASP A 509 -27.90 -16.40 -7.69
C ASP A 509 -26.70 -16.66 -8.61
N LEU A 510 -25.52 -16.74 -7.99
CA LEU A 510 -24.24 -16.97 -8.66
C LEU A 510 -23.81 -18.45 -8.62
N SER A 511 -24.61 -19.34 -8.05
CA SER A 511 -24.27 -20.77 -7.92
C SER A 511 -24.03 -21.45 -9.28
N GLY A 512 -24.66 -20.94 -10.34
CA GLY A 512 -24.53 -21.38 -11.73
C GLY A 512 -23.44 -20.67 -12.55
N GLU A 513 -22.79 -19.64 -12.01
CA GLU A 513 -21.76 -18.88 -12.72
C GLU A 513 -20.51 -19.73 -12.97
N LYS A 514 -20.02 -19.68 -14.23
CA LYS A 514 -18.84 -20.42 -14.68
C LYS A 514 -17.66 -19.49 -14.91
N ASP A 515 -16.48 -20.01 -14.64
CA ASP A 515 -15.22 -19.39 -15.05
C ASP A 515 -14.93 -19.66 -16.54
N ASP A 516 -13.82 -19.13 -17.06
CA ASP A 516 -13.46 -19.25 -18.47
C ASP A 516 -13.17 -20.71 -18.90
N ASP A 517 -12.88 -21.62 -17.96
CA ASP A 517 -12.68 -23.05 -18.19
C ASP A 517 -13.98 -23.87 -17.92
N GLY A 518 -15.12 -23.22 -17.64
CA GLY A 518 -16.41 -23.84 -17.42
C GLY A 518 -16.65 -24.34 -15.99
N LYS A 519 -15.78 -24.06 -15.03
CA LYS A 519 -15.92 -24.40 -13.61
C LYS A 519 -16.92 -23.50 -12.90
N LEU A 520 -17.79 -24.08 -12.06
CA LEU A 520 -18.71 -23.36 -11.17
C LEU A 520 -17.92 -22.77 -9.98
N TYR A 521 -17.28 -21.64 -10.17
CA TYR A 521 -16.30 -21.12 -9.22
C TYR A 521 -16.93 -20.54 -7.94
N PHE A 522 -18.12 -19.91 -8.00
CA PHE A 522 -18.83 -19.49 -6.79
C PHE A 522 -19.32 -20.67 -5.98
N LYS A 523 -19.81 -21.73 -6.62
CA LYS A 523 -20.17 -22.96 -5.94
C LYS A 523 -18.96 -23.61 -5.25
N ALA A 524 -17.78 -23.54 -5.88
CA ALA A 524 -16.54 -23.99 -5.26
C ALA A 524 -16.17 -23.15 -4.04
N MET A 525 -16.34 -21.82 -4.12
CA MET A 525 -16.13 -20.90 -2.98
C MET A 525 -17.08 -21.20 -1.82
N ILE A 526 -18.39 -21.38 -2.09
CA ILE A 526 -19.39 -21.71 -1.08
C ILE A 526 -19.02 -23.02 -0.36
N ASN A 527 -18.64 -24.05 -1.11
CA ASN A 527 -18.26 -25.33 -0.53
C ASN A 527 -16.97 -25.24 0.30
N ALA A 528 -15.98 -24.49 -0.17
CA ALA A 528 -14.74 -24.27 0.57
C ALA A 528 -14.98 -23.47 1.87
N ALA A 529 -15.81 -22.44 1.83
CA ALA A 529 -16.14 -21.61 3.00
C ALA A 529 -16.86 -22.38 4.13
N LYS A 530 -17.56 -23.46 3.81
CA LYS A 530 -18.16 -24.37 4.82
C LYS A 530 -17.12 -25.10 5.65
N MET A 531 -15.92 -25.30 5.10
CA MET A 531 -14.80 -25.97 5.78
C MET A 531 -13.90 -24.99 6.55
N GLY A 532 -14.07 -23.69 6.35
CA GLY A 532 -13.31 -22.62 6.96
C GLY A 532 -12.76 -21.61 5.95
N PRO A 533 -11.85 -20.72 6.39
CA PRO A 533 -11.16 -19.80 5.50
C PRO A 533 -10.43 -20.54 4.38
N ALA A 534 -10.59 -20.12 3.14
CA ALA A 534 -10.04 -20.85 2.00
C ALA A 534 -9.59 -19.95 0.85
N LYS A 535 -8.66 -20.48 0.05
CA LYS A 535 -8.27 -19.91 -1.24
C LYS A 535 -8.87 -20.74 -2.36
N VAL A 536 -9.47 -20.09 -3.34
CA VAL A 536 -10.06 -20.73 -4.51
C VAL A 536 -9.45 -20.12 -5.77
N MET A 537 -8.91 -20.98 -6.64
CA MET A 537 -8.36 -20.57 -7.93
C MET A 537 -9.38 -20.83 -9.04
N TYR A 538 -9.53 -19.85 -9.92
CA TYR A 538 -10.39 -19.91 -11.09
C TYR A 538 -9.81 -19.09 -12.23
N LYS A 539 -10.34 -19.21 -13.43
CA LYS A 539 -9.88 -18.45 -14.60
C LYS A 539 -10.91 -17.40 -14.99
N LYS A 540 -10.48 -16.17 -15.10
CA LYS A 540 -11.33 -15.03 -15.50
C LYS A 540 -10.53 -14.08 -16.35
N ASN A 541 -11.15 -13.54 -17.44
CA ASN A 541 -10.48 -12.66 -18.37
C ASN A 541 -9.17 -13.27 -18.92
N ASN A 542 -9.22 -14.53 -19.34
CA ASN A 542 -8.10 -15.29 -19.89
C ASN A 542 -6.88 -15.45 -18.96
N ALA A 543 -7.01 -15.15 -17.68
CA ALA A 543 -5.93 -15.26 -16.71
C ALA A 543 -6.39 -15.99 -15.43
N ARG A 544 -5.42 -16.58 -14.73
CA ARG A 544 -5.66 -17.17 -13.40
C ARG A 544 -6.02 -16.05 -12.42
N LYS A 545 -7.06 -16.27 -11.63
CA LYS A 545 -7.46 -15.42 -10.51
C LYS A 545 -7.50 -16.24 -9.23
N VAL A 546 -7.07 -15.65 -8.13
CA VAL A 546 -7.09 -16.26 -6.80
C VAL A 546 -8.05 -15.47 -5.94
N ALA A 547 -9.05 -16.14 -5.35
CA ALA A 547 -9.90 -15.57 -4.32
C ALA A 547 -9.49 -16.10 -2.94
N TYR A 548 -9.60 -15.24 -1.93
CA TYR A 548 -9.64 -15.63 -0.53
C TYR A 548 -11.01 -15.31 0.04
N ILE A 549 -11.56 -16.25 0.80
CA ILE A 549 -12.92 -16.18 1.34
C ILE A 549 -12.95 -16.58 2.81
N GLU A 550 -13.84 -15.95 3.57
CA GLU A 550 -14.21 -16.33 4.94
C GLU A 550 -15.71 -16.31 5.12
N SER A 551 -16.23 -17.25 5.89
CA SER A 551 -17.64 -17.22 6.30
C SER A 551 -17.85 -16.43 7.59
N ILE A 552 -19.04 -15.85 7.72
CA ILE A 552 -19.53 -15.20 8.93
C ILE A 552 -21.02 -15.46 9.09
N LYS A 553 -21.41 -15.91 10.28
CA LYS A 553 -22.84 -16.00 10.64
C LYS A 553 -23.30 -14.68 11.25
N LYS A 554 -24.40 -14.12 10.75
CA LYS A 554 -25.02 -12.91 11.26
C LYS A 554 -26.55 -13.06 11.21
N GLY A 555 -27.18 -13.04 12.38
CA GLY A 555 -28.58 -13.49 12.48
C GLY A 555 -28.75 -14.95 12.08
N ASP A 556 -29.75 -15.21 11.26
CA ASP A 556 -30.05 -16.56 10.73
C ASP A 556 -29.28 -16.89 9.45
N LYS A 557 -28.56 -15.93 8.87
CA LYS A 557 -27.81 -16.10 7.61
C LYS A 557 -26.32 -16.34 7.84
N THR A 558 -25.75 -17.12 6.94
CA THR A 558 -24.30 -17.26 6.82
C THR A 558 -23.86 -16.61 5.52
N TYR A 559 -23.03 -15.59 5.62
CA TYR A 559 -22.43 -14.88 4.51
C TYR A 559 -21.00 -15.37 4.27
N ILE A 560 -20.55 -15.24 3.05
CA ILE A 560 -19.18 -15.50 2.61
C ILE A 560 -18.66 -14.17 2.07
N ILE A 561 -17.66 -13.64 2.75
CA ILE A 561 -16.99 -12.41 2.37
C ILE A 561 -15.68 -12.79 1.68
N GLY A 562 -15.43 -12.24 0.51
CA GLY A 562 -14.25 -12.56 -0.26
C GLY A 562 -13.68 -11.38 -1.02
N SER A 563 -12.45 -11.57 -1.46
CA SER A 563 -11.76 -10.72 -2.41
C SER A 563 -10.90 -11.57 -3.32
N SER A 564 -10.52 -11.03 -4.47
CA SER A 564 -9.71 -11.78 -5.42
C SER A 564 -8.76 -10.86 -6.18
N PHE A 565 -7.63 -11.42 -6.64
CA PHE A 565 -6.63 -10.71 -7.43
C PHE A 565 -6.07 -11.60 -8.55
N TYR A 566 -5.40 -10.98 -9.52
CA TYR A 566 -4.61 -11.66 -10.54
C TYR A 566 -3.15 -11.76 -10.06
N PRO A 567 -2.60 -12.98 -9.84
CA PRO A 567 -1.26 -13.19 -9.34
C PRO A 567 -0.17 -12.86 -10.37
#